data_e6a0a488ebdc9eebafd9e91e6cb8432a
#
_entry.id   e6a0a488ebdc9eebafd9e91e6cb8432a
#
_cell.length_a   1.000
_cell.length_b   1.000
_cell.length_c   1.000
_cell.angle_alpha   90.00
_cell.angle_beta   90.00
_cell.angle_gamma   90.00
#
_symmetry.space_group_name_H-M   'P 1'
#
loop_
_entity.id
_entity.type
_entity.pdbx_description
1 polymer ?
#
loop_
_entity_poly.entity_id
_entity_poly.type
_entity_poly.pdbx_seq_one_letter_code
_entity_poly.pdbx_strand_id
1 'polypeptide(L)' 'MQAGDLIMWKWKGKLDPEMTGVIVSDYALSHSKDGSILENVYWFKYQWVRPIEQQYLEVISES' A
#
# COMPACT_ATOMS: atom_id res chain seq x y z
N MET A 1 -5.09 -7.76 1.37
CA MET A 1 -5.39 -6.55 0.58
C MET A 1 -5.69 -6.95 -0.84
N GLN A 2 -6.58 -6.21 -1.48
CA GLN A 2 -6.95 -6.50 -2.85
C GLN A 2 -7.09 -5.21 -3.63
N ALA A 3 -7.10 -5.31 -4.96
CA ALA A 3 -7.23 -4.16 -5.82
C ALA A 3 -8.49 -3.38 -5.50
N GLY A 4 -8.38 -2.06 -5.43
CA GLY A 4 -9.49 -1.19 -5.09
C GLY A 4 -9.55 -0.80 -3.62
N ASP A 5 -8.81 -1.49 -2.75
CA ASP A 5 -8.76 -1.12 -1.34
C ASP A 5 -8.07 0.23 -1.18
N LEU A 6 -8.67 1.10 -0.37
CA LEU A 6 -8.03 2.34 0.03
C LEU A 6 -7.11 2.06 1.21
N ILE A 7 -5.89 2.57 1.12
CA ILE A 7 -4.89 2.33 2.15
C ILE A 7 -4.25 3.64 2.59
N MET A 8 -3.59 3.57 3.72
CA MET A 8 -2.86 4.69 4.28
C MET A 8 -1.51 4.18 4.77
N TRP A 9 -0.48 4.99 4.62
CA TRP A 9 0.86 4.63 5.11
C TRP A 9 0.82 4.52 6.62
N LYS A 10 1.47 3.48 7.12
CA LYS A 10 1.59 3.24 8.55
C LYS A 10 3.07 3.14 8.92
N TRP A 11 3.49 3.93 9.88
CA TRP A 11 4.88 3.92 10.34
C TRP A 11 4.88 3.90 11.86
N LYS A 12 5.50 2.86 12.41
CA LYS A 12 5.59 2.67 13.85
C LYS A 12 4.23 2.79 14.54
N GLY A 13 3.21 2.22 13.93
CA GLY A 13 1.86 2.22 14.48
C GLY A 13 1.07 3.49 14.27
N LYS A 14 1.64 4.48 13.58
CA LYS A 14 0.96 5.73 13.31
C LYS A 14 0.59 5.82 11.84
N LEU A 15 -0.63 6.28 11.58
CA LEU A 15 -1.10 6.49 10.22
C LEU A 15 -0.75 7.89 9.76
N ASP A 16 -0.40 8.02 8.48
CA ASP A 16 -0.10 9.31 7.88
C ASP A 16 -1.23 9.67 6.91
N PRO A 17 -2.12 10.60 7.30
CA PRO A 17 -3.28 10.95 6.46
C PRO A 17 -2.89 11.55 5.10
N GLU A 18 -1.69 12.11 4.98
CA GLU A 18 -1.24 12.65 3.70
C GLU A 18 -0.77 11.58 2.74
N MET A 19 -0.50 10.38 3.25
CA MET A 19 -0.02 9.27 2.44
C MET A 19 -1.13 8.24 2.26
N THR A 20 -2.12 8.61 1.47
CA THR A 20 -3.25 7.77 1.14
C THR A 20 -3.16 7.34 -0.31
N GLY A 21 -3.57 6.12 -0.59
CA GLY A 21 -3.54 5.59 -1.92
C GLY A 21 -4.53 4.46 -2.11
N VAL A 22 -4.46 3.83 -3.27
CA VAL A 22 -5.34 2.72 -3.61
C VAL A 22 -4.49 1.58 -4.17
N ILE A 23 -4.82 0.36 -3.79
CA ILE A 23 -4.17 -0.83 -4.34
C ILE A 23 -4.59 -0.96 -5.80
N VAL A 24 -3.62 -1.01 -6.70
CA VAL A 24 -3.92 -1.11 -8.13
C VAL A 24 -3.75 -2.53 -8.66
N SER A 25 -3.17 -3.42 -7.86
CA SER A 25 -3.02 -4.82 -8.23
C SER A 25 -3.15 -5.64 -6.96
N ASP A 26 -3.89 -6.74 -7.06
CA ASP A 26 -4.13 -7.60 -5.89
C ASP A 26 -3.13 -8.74 -5.79
N TYR A 27 -2.04 -8.68 -6.55
CA TYR A 27 -0.96 -9.64 -6.36
C TYR A 27 0.36 -8.89 -6.26
N ALA A 28 1.28 -9.47 -5.52
CA ALA A 28 2.59 -8.89 -5.33
C ALA A 28 3.42 -9.04 -6.59
N LEU A 29 4.05 -7.96 -7.05
CA LEU A 29 4.95 -8.01 -8.20
C LEU A 29 6.22 -8.78 -7.87
N SER A 30 6.68 -8.65 -6.65
CA SER A 30 7.89 -9.30 -6.21
C SER A 30 7.90 -9.34 -4.70
N HIS A 31 8.81 -10.15 -4.16
CA HIS A 31 9.02 -10.20 -2.71
C HIS A 31 10.31 -9.46 -2.40
N SER A 32 10.34 -8.81 -1.25
CA SER A 32 11.58 -8.21 -0.78
C SER A 32 12.54 -9.32 -0.36
N LYS A 33 13.78 -8.93 -0.07
CA LYS A 33 14.82 -9.92 0.29
C LYS A 33 14.48 -10.71 1.54
N ASP A 34 13.66 -10.15 2.41
CA ASP A 34 13.25 -10.81 3.64
C ASP A 34 11.95 -11.60 3.49
N GLY A 35 11.41 -11.68 2.28
CA GLY A 35 10.19 -12.43 2.00
C GLY A 35 8.92 -11.63 2.19
N SER A 36 9.00 -10.34 2.46
CA SER A 36 7.81 -9.51 2.60
C SER A 36 7.07 -9.39 1.28
N ILE A 37 5.75 -9.27 1.37
CA ILE A 37 4.88 -9.11 0.20
C ILE A 37 4.81 -7.64 -0.15
N LEU A 38 5.03 -7.33 -1.44
CA LEU A 38 4.92 -5.97 -1.95
C LEU A 38 3.57 -5.80 -2.64
N GLU A 39 2.94 -4.66 -2.38
CA GLU A 39 1.69 -4.29 -3.02
C GLU A 39 1.91 -3.08 -3.92
N ASN A 40 1.26 -3.07 -5.07
CA ASN A 40 1.33 -1.93 -5.97
C ASN A 40 0.29 -0.91 -5.53
N VAL A 41 0.73 0.29 -5.18
CA VAL A 41 -0.15 1.34 -4.67
C VAL A 41 -0.04 2.57 -5.54
N TYR A 42 -1.19 3.11 -5.95
CA TYR A 42 -1.25 4.43 -6.55
C TYR A 42 -1.40 5.45 -5.43
N TRP A 43 -0.38 6.30 -5.27
CA TRP A 43 -0.34 7.29 -4.20
C TRP A 43 -0.93 8.60 -4.69
N PHE A 44 -2.00 9.06 -4.06
CA PHE A 44 -2.72 10.25 -4.52
C PHE A 44 -1.86 11.50 -4.48
N LYS A 45 -1.07 11.66 -3.43
CA LYS A 45 -0.24 12.86 -3.27
C LYS A 45 0.77 13.03 -4.41
N TYR A 46 1.38 11.93 -4.83
CA TYR A 46 2.43 11.98 -5.84
C TYR A 46 1.94 11.60 -7.22
N GLN A 47 0.73 11.07 -7.32
CA GLN A 47 0.14 10.63 -8.59
C GLN A 47 1.02 9.63 -9.33
N TRP A 48 1.60 8.70 -8.59
CA TRP A 48 2.42 7.64 -9.17
C TRP A 48 2.09 6.30 -8.53
N VAL A 49 2.50 5.22 -9.22
CA VAL A 49 2.37 3.87 -8.69
C VAL A 49 3.72 3.44 -8.14
N ARG A 50 3.72 2.99 -6.90
CA ARG A 50 4.94 2.51 -6.25
C ARG A 50 4.66 1.24 -5.48
N PRO A 51 5.55 0.24 -5.56
CA PRO A 51 5.43 -0.93 -4.70
C PRO A 51 5.84 -0.56 -3.28
N ILE A 52 5.11 -1.11 -2.32
CA ILE A 52 5.42 -0.89 -0.91
C ILE A 52 5.12 -2.15 -0.14
N GLU A 53 5.90 -2.44 0.88
CA GLU A 53 5.69 -3.62 1.70
C GLU A 53 4.37 -3.54 2.43
N GLN A 54 3.62 -4.65 2.43
CA GLN A 54 2.30 -4.73 3.02
C GLN A 54 2.28 -4.29 4.48
N GLN A 55 3.37 -4.55 5.21
CA GLN A 55 3.44 -4.21 6.64
C GLN A 55 3.36 -2.71 6.91
N TYR A 56 3.62 -1.88 5.91
CA TYR A 56 3.55 -0.42 6.06
C TYR A 56 2.23 0.15 5.59
N LEU A 57 1.24 -0.70 5.33
CA LEU A 57 -0.05 -0.27 4.81
C LEU A 57 -1.17 -0.66 5.76
N GLU A 58 -2.16 0.21 5.87
CA GLU A 58 -3.37 -0.05 6.63
C GLU A 58 -4.55 0.15 5.72
N VAL A 59 -5.43 -0.86 5.62
CA VAL A 59 -6.64 -0.73 4.82
C VAL A 59 -7.63 0.14 5.58
N ILE A 60 -8.03 1.25 4.97
CA ILE A 60 -8.98 2.17 5.58
C ILE A 60 -10.37 2.04 4.98
N SER A 61 -10.47 1.44 3.79
CA SER A 61 -11.75 1.16 3.17
C SER A 61 -11.57 0.00 2.19
N GLU A 62 -12.28 -1.08 2.41
CA GLU A 62 -12.22 -2.23 1.52
C GLU A 62 -13.10 -2.02 0.30
N SER A 63 -12.63 -2.52 -0.84
CA SER A 63 -13.41 -2.45 -2.07
C SER A 63 -14.54 -3.49 -2.09
#